data_97e7431870fd1809d37ed5c2fbe59ee8
#
_entry.id   97e7431870fd1809d37ed5c2fbe59ee8
#
_cell.length_a   1.000
_cell.length_b   1.000
_cell.length_c   1.000
_cell.angle_alpha   90.00
_cell.angle_beta   90.00
_cell.angle_gamma   90.00
#
_symmetry.space_group_name_H-M   'P 1'
#
loop_
_entity.id
_entity.type
_entity.pdbx_description
1 polymer ?
#
loop_
_entity_poly.entity_id
_entity_poly.type
_entity_poly.pdbx_seq_one_letter_code
_entity_poly.pdbx_strand_id
1 'polypeptide(L)'
;MLRWEGKTSHFFMSGDSKEQSNIFYTKVPQNEAHDTLLLQGKVKSVYSIVDEPERVYVHFHDKVTAGNGRRIDFPEGKGKTCCLISALLFEHMEKRGIKTHYIDCPNLDTLLCKKLTIVPVEVIIRNIAAGSIVKTTTITEGTNISPPIVEYFLKDDEKDDPLLTHDRVRLMGIDPEPMKEVAL
;
A
#
# COMPACT_ATOMS: atom_id res chain seq x y z
N MET A 1 -9.16 23.64 12.23
CA MET A 1 -8.93 23.02 13.56
C MET A 1 -10.07 22.02 13.77
N LEU A 2 -9.92 20.80 13.28
CA LEU A 2 -10.89 19.72 13.47
C LEU A 2 -10.34 18.79 14.53
N ARG A 3 -10.95 18.84 15.69
CA ARG A 3 -10.64 18.00 16.84
C ARG A 3 -11.24 16.62 16.59
N TRP A 4 -10.37 15.62 16.49
CA TRP A 4 -10.76 14.24 16.36
C TRP A 4 -10.91 13.65 17.76
N GLU A 5 -12.14 13.38 18.19
CA GLU A 5 -12.43 12.72 19.45
C GLU A 5 -12.78 11.25 19.17
N GLY A 6 -11.78 10.46 19.03
CA GLY A 6 -11.84 9.02 19.03
C GLY A 6 -10.47 8.52 19.48
N LYS A 7 -10.41 7.53 20.36
CA LYS A 7 -9.19 6.99 20.98
C LYS A 7 -8.12 6.69 19.93
N THR A 8 -7.31 7.67 19.62
CA THR A 8 -6.20 7.61 18.67
C THR A 8 -4.89 7.75 19.39
N SER A 9 -4.00 6.84 19.10
CA SER A 9 -2.58 7.01 19.38
C SER A 9 -2.06 8.21 18.59
N HIS A 10 -1.80 9.32 19.28
CA HIS A 10 -1.16 10.49 18.68
C HIS A 10 0.32 10.20 18.49
N PHE A 11 0.74 10.21 17.24
CA PHE A 11 2.15 10.26 16.90
C PHE A 11 2.57 11.73 16.82
N PHE A 12 3.20 12.25 17.90
CA PHE A 12 3.85 13.56 17.90
C PHE A 12 5.36 13.37 17.78
N MET A 13 5.94 13.91 16.71
CA MET A 13 7.35 14.23 16.68
C MET A 13 7.53 15.65 17.26
N SER A 14 7.78 15.78 18.56
CA SER A 14 8.40 16.98 19.12
C SER A 14 9.79 16.59 19.59
N GLY A 15 10.80 17.23 18.99
CA GLY A 15 12.14 17.15 19.55
C GLY A 15 12.17 17.86 20.89
N ASP A 16 12.32 17.09 21.94
CA ASP A 16 13.10 17.44 23.12
C ASP A 16 13.38 16.19 23.95
N SER A 17 14.62 16.13 24.42
CA SER A 17 15.22 15.03 25.12
C SER A 17 14.60 14.84 26.51
N LYS A 18 14.38 13.57 26.87
CA LYS A 18 14.10 13.03 28.20
C LYS A 18 12.66 13.12 28.70
N GLU A 19 11.80 12.32 28.10
CA GLU A 19 10.78 11.61 28.85
C GLU A 19 10.52 10.30 28.11
N GLN A 20 10.78 9.17 28.77
CA GLN A 20 10.31 7.86 28.34
C GLN A 20 8.79 7.89 28.43
N SER A 21 8.14 8.37 27.39
CA SER A 21 6.70 8.24 27.25
C SER A 21 6.40 6.75 27.09
N ASN A 22 5.80 6.17 28.11
CA ASN A 22 5.09 4.90 28.01
C ASN A 22 4.03 5.06 26.93
N ILE A 23 4.39 4.74 25.69
CA ILE A 23 3.44 4.55 24.60
C ILE A 23 2.69 3.28 25.01
N PHE A 24 1.49 3.45 25.54
CA PHE A 24 0.55 2.36 25.73
C PHE A 24 0.21 1.83 24.33
N TYR A 25 0.96 0.81 23.89
CA TYR A 25 0.53 -0.04 22.82
C TYR A 25 -0.75 -0.72 23.32
N THR A 26 -1.90 -0.19 22.95
CA THR A 26 -3.09 -1.02 22.98
C THR A 26 -2.78 -2.18 22.03
N LYS A 27 -2.40 -3.34 22.59
CA LYS A 27 -2.47 -4.59 21.83
C LYS A 27 -3.80 -4.51 21.11
N VAL A 28 -3.81 -4.67 19.75
CA VAL A 28 -5.01 -5.17 19.10
C VAL A 28 -5.39 -6.35 19.96
N PRO A 29 -6.60 -6.41 20.49
CA PRO A 29 -7.03 -7.62 21.13
C PRO A 29 -6.69 -8.70 20.11
N GLN A 30 -5.66 -9.49 20.38
CA GLN A 30 -5.47 -10.75 19.69
C GLN A 30 -6.61 -11.62 20.21
N ASN A 31 -7.79 -11.29 19.75
CA ASN A 31 -8.93 -12.17 19.77
C ASN A 31 -8.65 -13.15 18.64
N GLU A 32 -7.57 -13.95 18.84
CA GLU A 32 -7.06 -14.97 17.92
C GLU A 32 -8.14 -15.99 17.52
N ALA A 33 -9.33 -15.89 18.10
CA ALA A 33 -10.46 -16.77 17.85
C ALA A 33 -11.39 -16.31 16.72
N HIS A 34 -11.25 -15.09 16.16
CA HIS A 34 -12.33 -14.51 15.33
C HIS A 34 -11.90 -13.87 14.01
N ASP A 35 -10.62 -13.54 13.79
CA ASP A 35 -10.18 -12.95 12.54
C ASP A 35 -9.76 -14.02 11.53
N THR A 36 -10.45 -14.09 10.40
CA THR A 36 -10.15 -15.08 9.35
C THR A 36 -9.20 -14.49 8.33
N LEU A 37 -8.12 -15.23 8.01
CA LEU A 37 -7.22 -14.88 6.92
C LEU A 37 -7.98 -14.91 5.59
N LEU A 38 -8.08 -13.76 4.91
CA LEU A 38 -8.72 -13.61 3.61
C LEU A 38 -7.72 -13.75 2.46
N LEU A 39 -6.53 -13.17 2.63
CA LEU A 39 -5.50 -13.16 1.61
C LEU A 39 -4.12 -13.12 2.24
N GLN A 40 -3.20 -13.92 1.71
CA GLN A 40 -1.79 -13.84 2.05
C GLN A 40 -0.96 -13.51 0.81
N GLY A 41 -0.37 -12.32 0.82
CA GLY A 41 0.57 -11.89 -0.21
C GLY A 41 2.03 -12.18 0.15
N LYS A 42 2.93 -11.69 -0.68
CA LYS A 42 4.40 -11.86 -0.49
C LYS A 42 4.91 -11.23 0.80
N VAL A 43 4.33 -10.07 1.19
CA VAL A 43 4.81 -9.23 2.32
C VAL A 43 3.70 -8.71 3.24
N LYS A 44 2.45 -9.03 2.97
CA LYS A 44 1.28 -8.61 3.74
C LYS A 44 0.26 -9.72 3.83
N SER A 45 -0.54 -9.73 4.90
CA SER A 45 -1.73 -10.56 5.04
C SER A 45 -2.94 -9.69 5.32
N VAL A 46 -4.11 -10.10 4.82
CA VAL A 46 -5.39 -9.42 5.02
C VAL A 46 -6.31 -10.33 5.82
N TYR A 47 -6.88 -9.79 6.88
CA TYR A 47 -7.78 -10.51 7.77
C TYR A 47 -9.16 -9.84 7.79
N SER A 48 -10.22 -10.64 7.83
CA SER A 48 -11.56 -10.15 8.13
C SER A 48 -11.64 -9.75 9.60
N ILE A 49 -12.61 -8.88 9.91
CA ILE A 49 -12.92 -8.51 11.28
C ILE A 49 -14.32 -9.08 11.59
N VAL A 50 -14.46 -9.77 12.71
CA VAL A 50 -15.75 -10.27 13.17
C VAL A 50 -16.67 -9.08 13.43
N ASP A 51 -17.92 -9.22 13.00
CA ASP A 51 -18.96 -8.18 13.11
C ASP A 51 -18.72 -6.89 12.31
N GLU A 52 -17.60 -6.79 11.54
CA GLU A 52 -17.30 -5.64 10.68
C GLU A 52 -16.99 -6.07 9.23
N PRO A 53 -17.95 -6.58 8.46
CA PRO A 53 -17.71 -7.18 7.14
C PRO A 53 -17.14 -6.20 6.10
N GLU A 54 -17.32 -4.89 6.30
CA GLU A 54 -16.85 -3.82 5.42
C GLU A 54 -15.42 -3.33 5.77
N ARG A 55 -14.79 -3.96 6.77
CA ARG A 55 -13.43 -3.60 7.21
C ARG A 55 -12.51 -4.81 7.23
N VAL A 56 -11.22 -4.54 7.14
CA VAL A 56 -10.16 -5.55 7.18
C VAL A 56 -8.94 -5.01 7.93
N TYR A 57 -8.20 -5.92 8.55
CA TYR A 57 -6.83 -5.65 8.97
C TYR A 57 -5.85 -6.03 7.87
N VAL A 58 -4.87 -5.16 7.62
CA VAL A 58 -3.75 -5.40 6.71
C VAL A 58 -2.49 -5.46 7.55
N HIS A 59 -1.98 -6.67 7.79
CA HIS A 59 -0.78 -6.91 8.57
C HIS A 59 0.47 -6.95 7.66
N PHE A 60 1.52 -6.25 8.05
CA PHE A 60 2.77 -6.12 7.32
C PHE A 60 3.84 -7.03 7.91
N HIS A 61 4.43 -7.89 7.07
CA HIS A 61 5.48 -8.81 7.49
C HIS A 61 6.88 -8.22 7.31
N ASP A 62 7.81 -8.68 8.11
CA ASP A 62 9.24 -8.36 7.98
C ASP A 62 9.88 -9.01 6.74
N LYS A 63 9.12 -9.76 5.97
CA LYS A 63 9.57 -10.44 4.77
C LYS A 63 9.91 -9.48 3.64
N VAL A 64 11.04 -9.70 2.97
CA VAL A 64 11.46 -9.06 1.72
C VAL A 64 11.67 -10.14 0.67
N THR A 65 11.27 -9.87 -0.56
CA THR A 65 11.51 -10.76 -1.69
C THR A 65 12.17 -10.02 -2.84
N ALA A 66 13.10 -10.66 -3.53
CA ALA A 66 13.73 -10.15 -4.74
C ALA A 66 13.86 -11.25 -5.81
N GLY A 67 14.00 -10.84 -7.08
CA GLY A 67 14.17 -11.76 -8.20
C GLY A 67 13.00 -12.73 -8.36
N ASN A 68 11.76 -12.25 -8.36
CA ASN A 68 10.54 -13.05 -8.44
C ASN A 68 10.41 -14.09 -7.31
N GLY A 69 10.77 -13.71 -6.08
CA GLY A 69 10.68 -14.58 -4.91
C GLY A 69 11.85 -15.56 -4.76
N ARG A 70 12.88 -15.51 -5.61
CA ARG A 70 14.06 -16.38 -5.51
C ARG A 70 14.96 -16.05 -4.34
N ARG A 71 14.91 -14.82 -3.84
CA ARG A 71 15.62 -14.39 -2.64
C ARG A 71 14.59 -13.92 -1.62
N ILE A 72 14.72 -14.42 -0.41
CA ILE A 72 13.83 -14.08 0.71
C ILE A 72 14.71 -13.73 1.89
N ASP A 73 14.39 -12.64 2.57
CA ASP A 73 15.03 -12.21 3.80
C ASP A 73 13.98 -11.65 4.76
N PHE A 74 14.31 -11.52 6.05
CA PHE A 74 13.42 -11.08 7.12
C PHE A 74 14.08 -9.99 7.97
N PRO A 75 14.35 -8.80 7.41
CA PRO A 75 14.94 -7.72 8.18
C PRO A 75 13.97 -7.24 9.26
N GLU A 76 14.40 -7.31 10.51
CA GLU A 76 13.61 -6.92 11.68
C GLU A 76 13.10 -5.49 11.58
N GLY A 77 11.81 -5.30 11.85
CA GLY A 77 11.15 -3.99 11.85
C GLY A 77 10.79 -3.45 10.47
N LYS A 78 11.07 -4.18 9.38
CA LYS A 78 10.68 -3.75 8.03
C LYS A 78 9.17 -3.63 7.90
N GLY A 79 8.40 -4.58 8.42
CA GLY A 79 6.94 -4.55 8.42
C GLY A 79 6.42 -3.30 9.11
N LYS A 80 6.91 -3.01 10.30
CA LYS A 80 6.57 -1.80 11.06
C LYS A 80 6.88 -0.52 10.29
N THR A 81 8.08 -0.42 9.75
CA THR A 81 8.49 0.75 8.96
C THR A 81 7.59 0.96 7.74
N CYS A 82 7.30 -0.11 6.98
CA CYS A 82 6.43 -0.03 5.81
C CYS A 82 4.99 0.32 6.19
N CYS A 83 4.47 -0.18 7.31
CA CYS A 83 3.15 0.13 7.81
C CYS A 83 3.02 1.62 8.15
N LEU A 84 3.95 2.15 8.95
CA LEU A 84 3.96 3.57 9.35
C LEU A 84 4.11 4.51 8.15
N ILE A 85 5.00 4.20 7.20
CA ILE A 85 5.13 4.99 5.97
C ILE A 85 3.82 4.97 5.20
N SER A 86 3.16 3.81 5.07
CA SER A 86 1.87 3.69 4.39
C SER A 86 0.80 4.54 5.06
N ALA A 87 0.68 4.49 6.40
CA ALA A 87 -0.25 5.30 7.16
C ALA A 87 -0.04 6.80 6.93
N LEU A 88 1.21 7.27 7.06
CA LEU A 88 1.56 8.68 6.82
C LEU A 88 1.21 9.15 5.41
N LEU A 89 1.48 8.32 4.39
CA LEU A 89 1.16 8.65 3.00
C LEU A 89 -0.36 8.70 2.78
N PHE A 90 -1.12 7.74 3.29
CA PHE A 90 -2.58 7.76 3.17
C PHE A 90 -3.19 8.98 3.86
N GLU A 91 -2.77 9.32 5.08
CA GLU A 91 -3.22 10.53 5.77
C GLU A 91 -2.89 11.80 4.97
N HIS A 92 -1.70 11.84 4.35
CA HIS A 92 -1.30 12.97 3.54
C HIS A 92 -2.14 13.11 2.27
N MET A 93 -2.49 12.00 1.62
CA MET A 93 -3.39 11.96 0.46
C MET A 93 -4.80 12.41 0.84
N GLU A 94 -5.35 11.91 1.94
CA GLU A 94 -6.70 12.26 2.41
C GLU A 94 -6.81 13.75 2.80
N LYS A 95 -5.79 14.32 3.42
CA LYS A 95 -5.71 15.76 3.69
C LYS A 95 -5.75 16.62 2.42
N ARG A 96 -5.45 16.03 1.25
CA ARG A 96 -5.53 16.67 -0.08
C ARG A 96 -6.79 16.33 -0.86
N GLY A 97 -7.74 15.63 -0.23
CA GLY A 97 -9.01 15.23 -0.83
C GLY A 97 -8.97 13.96 -1.66
N ILE A 98 -7.83 13.25 -1.69
CA ILE A 98 -7.72 11.95 -2.36
C ILE A 98 -8.24 10.88 -1.40
N LYS A 99 -9.35 10.24 -1.76
CA LYS A 99 -9.97 9.19 -0.94
C LYS A 99 -9.12 7.92 -0.99
N THR A 100 -8.87 7.32 0.17
CA THR A 100 -8.16 6.06 0.31
C THR A 100 -9.03 5.01 1.02
N HIS A 101 -8.51 3.78 1.11
CA HIS A 101 -9.14 2.72 1.90
C HIS A 101 -8.69 2.76 3.37
N TYR A 102 -7.73 3.57 3.72
CA TYR A 102 -7.19 3.71 5.07
C TYR A 102 -8.23 4.25 6.05
N ILE A 103 -8.25 3.69 7.26
CA ILE A 103 -9.09 4.16 8.37
C ILE A 103 -8.21 4.54 9.55
N ASP A 104 -7.31 3.63 9.99
CA ASP A 104 -6.47 3.83 11.17
C ASP A 104 -5.24 2.92 11.14
N CYS A 105 -4.28 3.18 12.02
CA CYS A 105 -3.10 2.36 12.25
C CYS A 105 -3.09 1.89 13.72
N PRO A 106 -3.88 0.84 14.05
CA PRO A 106 -4.05 0.39 15.44
C PRO A 106 -2.77 -0.19 16.04
N ASN A 107 -1.85 -0.67 15.20
CA ASN A 107 -0.54 -1.20 15.59
C ASN A 107 0.53 -0.69 14.65
N LEU A 108 1.80 -0.82 15.06
CA LEU A 108 2.95 -0.40 14.26
C LEU A 108 3.10 -1.19 12.94
N ASP A 109 2.50 -2.36 12.83
CA ASP A 109 2.59 -3.28 11.70
C ASP A 109 1.25 -3.65 11.07
N THR A 110 0.16 -3.00 11.52
CA THR A 110 -1.20 -3.35 11.08
C THR A 110 -2.01 -2.10 10.79
N LEU A 111 -2.59 -2.01 9.61
CA LEU A 111 -3.57 -0.98 9.23
C LEU A 111 -4.99 -1.54 9.37
N LEU A 112 -5.91 -0.70 9.82
CA LEU A 112 -7.34 -0.88 9.66
C LEU A 112 -7.77 -0.20 8.37
N CYS A 113 -8.43 -0.94 7.49
CA CYS A 113 -8.80 -0.47 6.16
C CYS A 113 -10.27 -0.83 5.83
N LYS A 114 -10.85 -0.07 4.91
CA LYS A 114 -12.10 -0.48 4.24
C LYS A 114 -11.83 -1.72 3.39
N LYS A 115 -12.74 -2.67 3.42
CA LYS A 115 -12.70 -3.83 2.52
C LYS A 115 -13.10 -3.39 1.12
N LEU A 116 -12.19 -3.55 0.16
CA LEU A 116 -12.40 -3.17 -1.23
C LEU A 116 -12.22 -4.38 -2.15
N THR A 117 -12.90 -4.34 -3.30
CA THR A 117 -12.56 -5.20 -4.44
C THR A 117 -11.41 -4.56 -5.19
N ILE A 118 -10.31 -5.29 -5.32
CA ILE A 118 -9.11 -4.78 -5.98
C ILE A 118 -9.29 -4.87 -7.50
N VAL A 119 -9.01 -3.78 -8.19
CA VAL A 119 -8.86 -3.77 -9.64
C VAL A 119 -7.53 -4.45 -9.98
N PRO A 120 -7.51 -5.52 -10.81
CA PRO A 120 -6.30 -6.28 -11.09
C PRO A 120 -5.37 -5.58 -12.10
N VAL A 121 -5.13 -4.29 -11.89
CA VAL A 121 -4.28 -3.45 -12.74
C VAL A 121 -3.30 -2.68 -11.85
N GLU A 122 -2.02 -2.82 -12.15
CA GLU A 122 -0.97 -1.99 -11.58
C GLU A 122 -0.77 -0.76 -12.47
N VAL A 123 -0.72 0.43 -11.85
CA VAL A 123 -0.53 1.71 -12.54
C VAL A 123 0.85 2.25 -12.20
N ILE A 124 1.66 2.48 -13.21
CA ILE A 124 3.04 2.97 -13.05
C ILE A 124 3.19 4.32 -13.72
N ILE A 125 3.65 5.31 -12.95
CA ILE A 125 4.04 6.63 -13.47
C ILE A 125 5.54 6.63 -13.67
N ARG A 126 6.00 7.06 -14.86
CA ARG A 126 7.41 7.20 -15.13
C ARG A 126 7.78 8.64 -15.45
N ASN A 127 8.64 9.18 -14.60
CA ASN A 127 9.32 10.47 -14.81
C ASN A 127 10.74 10.27 -15.33
N ILE A 128 11.32 9.09 -15.07
CA ILE A 128 12.68 8.71 -15.47
C ILE A 128 12.61 7.28 -16.04
N ALA A 129 13.30 7.04 -17.14
CA ALA A 129 13.39 5.73 -17.74
C ALA A 129 14.21 4.78 -16.88
N ALA A 130 13.57 3.75 -16.34
CA ALA A 130 14.21 2.69 -15.54
C ALA A 130 13.39 1.39 -15.59
N GLY A 131 14.04 0.26 -15.33
CA GLY A 131 13.38 -1.04 -15.21
C GLY A 131 12.86 -1.58 -16.55
N SER A 132 11.57 -1.96 -16.61
CA SER A 132 10.99 -2.65 -17.77
C SER A 132 11.02 -1.81 -19.06
N ILE A 133 10.80 -0.51 -18.99
CA ILE A 133 10.80 0.37 -20.17
C ILE A 133 12.17 0.36 -20.90
N VAL A 134 13.26 0.32 -20.14
CA VAL A 134 14.61 0.25 -20.72
C VAL A 134 14.87 -1.11 -21.39
N LYS A 135 14.28 -2.18 -20.83
CA LYS A 135 14.44 -3.54 -21.36
C LYS A 135 13.61 -3.80 -22.61
N THR A 136 12.46 -3.13 -22.75
CA THR A 136 11.49 -3.36 -23.82
C THR A 136 11.49 -2.30 -24.90
N THR A 137 12.31 -1.25 -24.75
CA THR A 137 12.45 -0.16 -25.73
C THR A 137 13.93 0.16 -25.95
N THR A 138 14.20 1.10 -26.86
CA THR A 138 15.54 1.63 -27.11
C THR A 138 15.90 2.85 -26.24
N ILE A 139 15.06 3.19 -25.26
CA ILE A 139 15.27 4.35 -24.38
C ILE A 139 16.42 4.04 -23.41
N THR A 140 17.36 4.97 -23.29
CA THR A 140 18.49 4.82 -22.37
C THR A 140 18.05 5.01 -20.92
N GLU A 141 18.58 4.20 -20.01
CA GLU A 141 18.34 4.32 -18.58
C GLU A 141 18.74 5.71 -18.08
N GLY A 142 17.91 6.28 -17.19
CA GLY A 142 18.11 7.63 -16.66
C GLY A 142 17.55 8.75 -17.55
N THR A 143 17.01 8.45 -18.75
CA THR A 143 16.37 9.47 -19.59
C THR A 143 15.20 10.10 -18.87
N ASN A 144 15.14 11.43 -18.82
CA ASN A 144 14.02 12.16 -18.26
C ASN A 144 12.82 12.09 -19.20
N ILE A 145 11.66 11.72 -18.66
CA ILE A 145 10.38 11.58 -19.38
C ILE A 145 9.47 12.74 -18.98
N SER A 146 9.27 13.69 -19.88
CA SER A 146 8.43 14.86 -19.65
C SER A 146 7.55 15.15 -20.89
N PRO A 147 6.23 15.20 -20.75
CA PRO A 147 5.45 14.92 -19.54
C PRO A 147 5.58 13.46 -19.08
N PRO A 148 5.29 13.17 -17.80
CA PRO A 148 5.28 11.78 -17.29
C PRO A 148 4.36 10.89 -18.11
N ILE A 149 4.76 9.62 -18.29
CA ILE A 149 3.88 8.62 -18.89
C ILE A 149 3.23 7.75 -17.82
N VAL A 150 2.03 7.27 -18.12
CA VAL A 150 1.29 6.31 -17.29
C VAL A 150 1.20 5.00 -18.04
N GLU A 151 1.65 3.93 -17.42
CA GLU A 151 1.58 2.56 -17.93
C GLU A 151 0.67 1.72 -17.05
N TYR A 152 0.04 0.74 -17.64
CA TYR A 152 -0.83 -0.22 -16.97
C TYR A 152 -0.25 -1.63 -17.14
N PHE A 153 -0.27 -2.42 -16.07
CA PHE A 153 0.14 -3.82 -16.10
C PHE A 153 -0.97 -4.68 -15.51
N LEU A 154 -1.24 -5.83 -16.13
CA LEU A 154 -2.14 -6.80 -15.53
C LEU A 154 -1.48 -7.38 -14.30
N LYS A 155 -2.19 -7.42 -13.18
CA LYS A 155 -1.69 -8.06 -11.96
C LYS A 155 -1.92 -9.57 -12.05
N ASP A 156 -0.96 -10.26 -12.65
CA ASP A 156 -0.99 -11.70 -12.92
C ASP A 156 0.44 -12.26 -12.84
N ASP A 157 0.82 -12.71 -11.65
CA ASP A 157 2.17 -13.25 -11.38
C ASP A 157 2.52 -14.45 -12.30
N GLU A 158 1.53 -15.21 -12.79
CA GLU A 158 1.76 -16.34 -13.69
C GLU A 158 2.13 -15.89 -15.11
N LYS A 159 1.65 -14.71 -15.51
CA LYS A 159 1.92 -14.10 -16.81
C LYS A 159 3.03 -13.06 -16.76
N ASP A 160 3.75 -12.92 -15.62
CA ASP A 160 4.81 -11.93 -15.42
C ASP A 160 4.31 -10.48 -15.58
N ASP A 161 3.13 -10.18 -15.04
CA ASP A 161 2.48 -8.86 -15.03
C ASP A 161 2.58 -8.15 -16.41
N PRO A 162 1.91 -8.64 -17.47
CA PRO A 162 2.09 -8.11 -18.83
C PRO A 162 1.59 -6.68 -18.98
N LEU A 163 2.29 -5.90 -19.81
CA LEU A 163 1.90 -4.53 -20.16
C LEU A 163 0.53 -4.51 -20.84
N LEU A 164 -0.34 -3.62 -20.38
CA LEU A 164 -1.66 -3.35 -20.97
C LEU A 164 -1.65 -1.99 -21.66
N THR A 165 -2.30 -1.94 -22.83
CA THR A 165 -2.68 -0.66 -23.41
C THR A 165 -3.93 -0.11 -22.72
N HIS A 166 -4.14 1.19 -22.81
CA HIS A 166 -5.35 1.86 -22.36
C HIS A 166 -6.65 1.17 -22.86
N ASP A 167 -6.66 0.77 -24.13
CA ASP A 167 -7.81 0.07 -24.74
C ASP A 167 -8.00 -1.34 -24.16
N ARG A 168 -6.91 -2.06 -23.87
CA ARG A 168 -7.01 -3.37 -23.20
C ARG A 168 -7.62 -3.26 -21.82
N VAL A 169 -7.29 -2.23 -21.06
CA VAL A 169 -7.92 -1.97 -19.76
C VAL A 169 -9.42 -1.75 -19.91
N ARG A 170 -9.84 -0.96 -20.93
CA ARG A 170 -11.28 -0.77 -21.26
C ARG A 170 -11.98 -2.06 -21.66
N LEU A 171 -11.34 -2.90 -22.46
CA LEU A 171 -11.89 -4.21 -22.86
C LEU A 171 -12.08 -5.17 -21.67
N MET A 172 -11.35 -4.98 -20.58
CA MET A 172 -11.55 -5.69 -19.30
C MET A 172 -12.73 -5.14 -18.50
N GLY A 173 -13.45 -4.14 -18.99
CA GLY A 173 -14.55 -3.49 -18.28
C GLY A 173 -14.10 -2.49 -17.22
N ILE A 174 -12.85 -2.05 -17.26
CA ILE A 174 -12.24 -1.12 -16.29
C ILE A 174 -12.07 0.24 -16.96
N ASP A 175 -12.52 1.32 -16.30
CA ASP A 175 -12.25 2.67 -16.76
C ASP A 175 -10.84 3.10 -16.31
N PRO A 176 -9.91 3.39 -17.24
CA PRO A 176 -8.55 3.79 -16.90
C PRO A 176 -8.42 5.27 -16.49
N GLU A 177 -9.40 6.14 -16.82
CA GLU A 177 -9.26 7.58 -16.59
C GLU A 177 -9.15 7.94 -15.08
N PRO A 178 -9.97 7.40 -14.16
CA PRO A 178 -9.81 7.68 -12.73
C PRO A 178 -8.44 7.23 -12.19
N MET A 179 -7.90 6.12 -12.69
CA MET A 179 -6.57 5.64 -12.29
C MET A 179 -5.48 6.59 -12.75
N LYS A 180 -5.59 7.12 -13.99
CA LYS A 180 -4.66 8.10 -14.54
C LYS A 180 -4.73 9.44 -13.80
N GLU A 181 -5.93 9.91 -13.47
CA GLU A 181 -6.14 11.17 -12.74
C GLU A 181 -5.50 11.12 -11.35
N VAL A 182 -5.67 10.01 -10.62
CA VAL A 182 -5.04 9.85 -9.29
C VAL A 182 -3.52 9.67 -9.39
N ALA A 183 -3.03 9.16 -10.53
CA ALA A 183 -1.62 8.87 -10.74
C ALA A 183 -0.80 10.13 -11.09
N LEU A 184 -1.38 11.17 -11.69
CA LEU A 184 -0.72 12.40 -12.13
C LEU A 184 -0.93 13.56 -11.17
#